data_ca9e1753fd2f809c928f8838101540db
#
_entry.id   ca9e1753fd2f809c928f8838101540db
#
_cell.length_a   1.000
_cell.length_b   1.000
_cell.length_c   1.000
_cell.angle_alpha   90.00
_cell.angle_beta   90.00
_cell.angle_gamma   90.00
#
_symmetry.space_group_name_H-M   'P 1'
#
loop_
_entity.id
_entity.type
_entity.pdbx_description
1 polymer ?
#
loop_
_entity_poly.entity_id
_entity_poly.type
_entity_poly.pdbx_seq_one_letter_code
_entity_poly.pdbx_strand_id
1 'polypeptide(L)'
;LAASEAAWLSESCRVASVSEALAQIAEDEGRHAALAWRTIRWILSEHPELAQVAASTFATGLPTEGPEPVGPRDDVWLAGYGCMPAHESRRLARDVWREVITPCATALLRAEACGDVAIQP
;
A
#
# COMPACT_ATOMS: atom_id res chain seq x y z
N LEU A 1 -0.45 -0.84 1.98
CA LEU A 1 -1.47 -0.11 2.74
C LEU A 1 -1.50 -0.58 4.20
N ALA A 2 -1.63 -1.90 4.46
CA ALA A 2 -1.69 -2.46 5.82
C ALA A 2 -0.54 -2.01 6.72
N ALA A 3 0.70 -1.99 6.22
CA ALA A 3 1.86 -1.48 6.97
C ALA A 3 1.67 -0.03 7.44
N SER A 4 1.15 0.84 6.56
CA SER A 4 0.93 2.25 6.89
C SER A 4 -0.22 2.44 7.89
N GLU A 5 -1.26 1.62 7.79
CA GLU A 5 -2.37 1.63 8.75
C GLU A 5 -1.91 1.16 10.13
N ALA A 6 -1.15 0.07 10.20
CA ALA A 6 -0.61 -0.44 11.45
C ALA A 6 0.38 0.54 12.11
N ALA A 7 1.25 1.19 11.30
CA ALA A 7 2.17 2.22 11.79
C ALA A 7 1.42 3.42 12.36
N TRP A 8 0.43 3.94 11.64
CA TRP A 8 -0.39 5.06 12.10
C TRP A 8 -1.13 4.72 13.41
N LEU A 9 -1.70 3.51 13.49
CA LEU A 9 -2.37 3.03 14.69
C LEU A 9 -1.41 2.86 15.87
N SER A 10 -0.19 2.36 15.65
CA SER A 10 0.82 2.21 16.71
C SER A 10 1.19 3.56 17.33
N GLU A 11 1.31 4.61 16.51
CA GLU A 11 1.61 5.97 16.97
C GLU A 11 0.43 6.62 17.69
N SER A 12 -0.80 6.30 17.30
CA SER A 12 -2.03 6.87 17.85
C SER A 12 -2.52 6.15 19.09
N CYS A 13 -2.14 4.89 19.30
CA CYS A 13 -2.63 4.04 20.37
C CYS A 13 -2.02 4.42 21.72
N ARG A 14 -2.91 4.54 22.74
CA ARG A 14 -2.53 4.89 24.12
C ARG A 14 -2.25 3.68 25.01
N VAL A 15 -2.57 2.48 24.51
CA VAL A 15 -2.38 1.22 25.25
C VAL A 15 -1.03 0.63 24.79
N ALA A 16 -0.03 0.67 25.65
CA ALA A 16 1.34 0.31 25.29
C ALA A 16 1.47 -1.07 24.63
N SER A 17 0.87 -2.11 25.20
CA SER A 17 0.92 -3.46 24.63
C SER A 17 0.28 -3.58 23.26
N VAL A 18 -0.77 -2.79 22.99
CA VAL A 18 -1.42 -2.74 21.68
C VAL A 18 -0.55 -1.96 20.68
N SER A 19 0.01 -0.83 21.11
CA SER A 19 0.94 -0.03 20.30
C SER A 19 2.16 -0.86 19.86
N GLU A 20 2.77 -1.61 20.78
CA GLU A 20 3.90 -2.51 20.49
C GLU A 20 3.53 -3.60 19.50
N ALA A 21 2.37 -4.24 19.67
CA ALA A 21 1.88 -5.26 18.73
C ALA A 21 1.62 -4.66 17.33
N LEU A 22 1.04 -3.47 17.26
CA LEU A 22 0.79 -2.77 16.00
C LEU A 22 2.10 -2.36 15.31
N ALA A 23 3.11 -1.93 16.05
CA ALA A 23 4.43 -1.63 15.52
C ALA A 23 5.08 -2.89 14.90
N GLN A 24 4.98 -4.03 15.57
CA GLN A 24 5.46 -5.31 15.02
C GLN A 24 4.70 -5.71 13.75
N ILE A 25 3.39 -5.55 13.73
CA ILE A 25 2.56 -5.79 12.54
C ILE A 25 2.99 -4.86 11.40
N ALA A 26 3.26 -3.58 11.66
CA ALA A 26 3.72 -2.64 10.66
C ALA A 26 5.03 -3.07 10.00
N GLU A 27 5.99 -3.58 10.78
CA GLU A 27 7.25 -4.13 10.24
C GLU A 27 7.01 -5.37 9.37
N ASP A 28 6.17 -6.30 9.82
CA ASP A 28 5.86 -7.52 9.08
C ASP A 28 5.16 -7.20 7.76
N GLU A 29 4.16 -6.32 7.77
CA GLU A 29 3.46 -5.86 6.57
C GLU A 29 4.38 -5.08 5.62
N GLY A 30 5.35 -4.33 6.16
CA GLY A 30 6.40 -3.68 5.37
C GLY A 30 7.27 -4.69 4.62
N ARG A 31 7.64 -5.80 5.26
CA ARG A 31 8.37 -6.90 4.62
C ARG A 31 7.55 -7.60 3.54
N HIS A 32 6.24 -7.82 3.79
CA HIS A 32 5.32 -8.37 2.80
C HIS A 32 5.17 -7.44 1.58
N ALA A 33 5.04 -6.14 1.79
CA ALA A 33 4.97 -5.17 0.71
C ALA A 33 6.26 -5.17 -0.14
N ALA A 34 7.43 -5.21 0.50
CA ALA A 34 8.70 -5.30 -0.20
C ALA A 34 8.84 -6.61 -1.00
N LEU A 35 8.33 -7.72 -0.47
CA LEU A 35 8.28 -8.99 -1.20
C LEU A 35 7.35 -8.90 -2.42
N ALA A 36 6.16 -8.30 -2.27
CA ALA A 36 5.21 -8.13 -3.36
C ALA A 36 5.82 -7.34 -4.52
N TRP A 37 6.50 -6.22 -4.26
CA TRP A 37 7.21 -5.43 -5.28
C TRP A 37 8.30 -6.23 -5.98
N ARG A 38 9.10 -7.01 -5.25
CA ARG A 38 10.12 -7.89 -5.84
C ARG A 38 9.50 -8.98 -6.71
N THR A 39 8.37 -9.54 -6.27
CA THR A 39 7.63 -10.56 -7.03
C THR A 39 7.09 -9.99 -8.34
N ILE A 40 6.47 -8.82 -8.31
CA ILE A 40 5.97 -8.17 -9.53
C ILE A 40 7.13 -7.88 -10.49
N ARG A 41 8.22 -7.33 -9.99
CA ARG A 41 9.41 -7.07 -10.78
C ARG A 41 9.95 -8.35 -11.44
N TRP A 42 10.05 -9.44 -10.69
CA TRP A 42 10.50 -10.73 -11.22
C TRP A 42 9.53 -11.25 -12.28
N ILE A 43 8.21 -11.20 -12.04
CA ILE A 43 7.21 -11.63 -13.03
C ILE A 43 7.36 -10.83 -14.32
N LEU A 44 7.52 -9.51 -14.25
CA LEU A 44 7.64 -8.68 -15.43
C LEU A 44 8.97 -8.91 -16.18
N SER A 45 10.05 -9.30 -15.49
CA SER A 45 11.31 -9.67 -16.14
C SER A 45 11.22 -11.01 -16.88
N GLU A 46 10.43 -11.97 -16.38
CA GLU A 46 10.20 -13.26 -17.03
C GLU A 46 9.09 -13.19 -18.09
N HIS A 47 8.14 -12.27 -17.94
CA HIS A 47 6.91 -12.13 -18.71
C HIS A 47 6.65 -10.66 -19.09
N PRO A 48 7.49 -10.07 -19.98
CA PRO A 48 7.34 -8.66 -20.36
C PRO A 48 5.98 -8.33 -21.00
N GLU A 49 5.32 -9.33 -21.61
CA GLU A 49 3.97 -9.18 -22.17
C GLU A 49 2.90 -8.79 -21.13
N LEU A 50 3.16 -9.01 -19.83
CA LEU A 50 2.26 -8.63 -18.75
C LEU A 50 2.39 -7.16 -18.34
N ALA A 51 3.37 -6.41 -18.88
CA ALA A 51 3.60 -5.01 -18.49
C ALA A 51 2.36 -4.13 -18.73
N GLN A 52 1.64 -4.35 -19.85
CA GLN A 52 0.42 -3.60 -20.14
C GLN A 52 -0.71 -3.92 -19.14
N VAL A 53 -0.82 -5.17 -18.72
CA VAL A 53 -1.80 -5.60 -17.70
C VAL A 53 -1.47 -4.96 -16.36
N ALA A 54 -0.20 -4.98 -15.96
CA ALA A 54 0.25 -4.33 -14.73
C ALA A 54 0.00 -2.82 -14.77
N ALA A 55 0.32 -2.15 -15.89
CA ALA A 55 0.09 -0.73 -16.06
C ALA A 55 -1.40 -0.37 -15.93
N SER A 56 -2.28 -1.11 -16.59
CA SER A 56 -3.73 -0.89 -16.50
C SER A 56 -4.27 -1.14 -15.09
N THR A 57 -3.76 -2.16 -14.40
CA THR A 57 -4.15 -2.45 -13.03
C THR A 57 -3.76 -1.33 -12.07
N PHE A 58 -2.54 -0.82 -12.16
CA PHE A 58 -2.12 0.33 -11.35
C PHE A 58 -2.87 1.62 -11.72
N ALA A 59 -3.22 1.83 -12.99
CA ALA A 59 -3.98 2.98 -13.44
C ALA A 59 -5.44 2.98 -12.94
N THR A 60 -6.02 1.82 -12.70
CA THR A 60 -7.38 1.70 -12.15
C THR A 60 -7.45 2.30 -10.72
N GLY A 61 -6.34 2.29 -10.00
CA GLY A 61 -6.26 2.90 -8.68
C GLY A 61 -6.95 2.09 -7.59
N LEU A 62 -7.14 2.73 -6.44
CA LEU A 62 -7.91 2.16 -5.35
C LEU A 62 -9.39 2.15 -5.70
N PRO A 63 -10.14 1.11 -5.32
CA PRO A 63 -11.59 1.17 -5.33
C PRO A 63 -12.04 2.39 -4.51
N THR A 64 -12.67 3.35 -5.17
CA THR A 64 -13.09 4.62 -4.53
C THR A 64 -14.36 4.46 -3.69
N GLU A 65 -15.06 3.35 -3.86
CA GLU A 65 -16.35 3.09 -3.24
C GLU A 65 -16.27 1.81 -2.38
N GLY A 66 -15.91 1.98 -1.12
CA GLY A 66 -16.31 1.05 -0.07
C GLY A 66 -17.70 1.45 0.46
N PRO A 67 -18.49 0.52 1.02
CA PRO A 67 -19.74 0.87 1.67
C PRO A 67 -19.47 1.96 2.73
N GLU A 68 -20.32 2.99 2.75
CA GLU A 68 -20.29 4.01 3.81
C GLU A 68 -20.35 3.30 5.16
N PRO A 69 -19.41 3.58 6.08
CA PRO A 69 -19.43 2.93 7.38
C PRO A 69 -20.74 3.27 8.09
N VAL A 70 -21.50 2.24 8.39
CA VAL A 70 -22.72 2.35 9.19
C VAL A 70 -22.31 2.42 10.65
N GLY A 71 -22.18 3.63 11.19
CA GLY A 71 -21.82 3.82 12.59
C GLY A 71 -21.63 5.30 12.98
N PRO A 72 -21.51 5.62 14.27
CA PRO A 72 -21.26 6.98 14.72
C PRO A 72 -19.94 7.50 14.12
N ARG A 73 -20.02 8.69 13.53
CA ARG A 73 -19.00 9.26 12.63
C ARG A 73 -17.76 9.83 13.30
N ASP A 74 -17.71 9.87 14.62
CA ASP A 74 -16.67 10.60 15.36
C ASP A 74 -15.93 9.72 16.38
N ASP A 75 -15.61 8.48 15.99
CA ASP A 75 -14.87 7.56 16.86
C ASP A 75 -13.35 7.82 16.85
N VAL A 76 -12.93 9.10 16.76
CA VAL A 76 -11.51 9.50 16.84
C VAL A 76 -10.85 8.97 18.13
N TRP A 77 -11.60 8.83 19.22
CA TRP A 77 -11.13 8.24 20.46
C TRP A 77 -10.75 6.74 20.31
N LEU A 78 -11.36 6.01 19.36
CA LEU A 78 -11.06 4.61 19.09
C LEU A 78 -9.62 4.40 18.60
N ALA A 79 -9.02 5.39 17.95
CA ALA A 79 -7.62 5.33 17.54
C ALA A 79 -6.69 5.12 18.74
N GLY A 80 -7.03 5.73 19.89
CA GLY A 80 -6.32 5.52 21.15
C GLY A 80 -6.37 4.08 21.68
N TYR A 81 -7.23 3.24 21.11
CA TYR A 81 -7.38 1.81 21.45
C TYR A 81 -7.05 0.88 20.26
N GLY A 82 -6.40 1.41 19.23
CA GLY A 82 -5.97 0.60 18.09
C GLY A 82 -7.03 0.37 17.01
N CYS A 83 -8.11 1.16 16.99
CA CYS A 83 -9.14 1.09 15.95
C CYS A 83 -9.05 2.28 15.00
N MET A 84 -8.89 2.04 13.71
CA MET A 84 -8.78 3.09 12.69
C MET A 84 -10.15 3.68 12.36
N PRO A 85 -10.35 5.02 12.50
CA PRO A 85 -11.54 5.67 11.99
C PRO A 85 -11.61 5.55 10.46
N ALA A 86 -12.81 5.29 9.93
CA ALA A 86 -12.97 5.03 8.48
C ALA A 86 -12.54 6.20 7.58
N HIS A 87 -12.69 7.45 8.04
CA HIS A 87 -12.23 8.61 7.30
C HIS A 87 -10.70 8.71 7.24
N GLU A 88 -10.01 8.32 8.33
CA GLU A 88 -8.54 8.28 8.37
C GLU A 88 -7.99 7.14 7.49
N SER A 89 -8.60 5.96 7.54
CA SER A 89 -8.23 4.85 6.64
C SER A 89 -8.34 5.26 5.17
N ARG A 90 -9.44 5.90 4.78
CA ARG A 90 -9.61 6.41 3.41
C ARG A 90 -8.61 7.51 3.03
N ARG A 91 -8.30 8.42 3.96
CA ARG A 91 -7.30 9.46 3.75
C ARG A 91 -5.92 8.82 3.55
N LEU A 92 -5.52 7.97 4.47
CA LEU A 92 -4.25 7.28 4.44
C LEU A 92 -4.10 6.43 3.17
N ALA A 93 -5.15 5.72 2.76
CA ALA A 93 -5.15 4.94 1.54
C ALA A 93 -4.87 5.80 0.30
N ARG A 94 -5.51 6.97 0.17
CA ARG A 94 -5.25 7.91 -0.94
C ARG A 94 -3.83 8.45 -0.92
N ASP A 95 -3.33 8.80 0.27
CA ASP A 95 -1.99 9.37 0.42
C ASP A 95 -0.92 8.31 0.10
N VAL A 96 -1.04 7.10 0.61
CA VAL A 96 -0.15 5.97 0.28
C VAL A 96 -0.20 5.65 -1.23
N TRP A 97 -1.39 5.67 -1.82
CA TRP A 97 -1.51 5.43 -3.26
C TRP A 97 -0.77 6.48 -4.08
N ARG A 98 -0.98 7.75 -3.76
CA ARG A 98 -0.36 8.88 -4.48
C ARG A 98 1.14 8.96 -4.25
N GLU A 99 1.60 8.79 -3.01
CA GLU A 99 2.97 9.11 -2.62
C GLU A 99 3.91 7.91 -2.65
N VAL A 100 3.36 6.69 -2.61
CA VAL A 100 4.15 5.45 -2.59
C VAL A 100 3.83 4.56 -3.77
N ILE A 101 2.57 4.11 -3.91
CA ILE A 101 2.23 3.09 -4.90
C ILE A 101 2.43 3.61 -6.33
N THR A 102 1.90 4.79 -6.65
CA THR A 102 2.01 5.36 -8.00
C THR A 102 3.46 5.63 -8.41
N PRO A 103 4.33 6.24 -7.61
CA PRO A 103 5.74 6.40 -7.95
C PRO A 103 6.47 5.09 -8.10
N CYS A 104 6.25 4.11 -7.21
CA CYS A 104 6.89 2.79 -7.28
C CYS A 104 6.46 2.03 -8.54
N ALA A 105 5.16 2.02 -8.86
CA ALA A 105 4.64 1.39 -10.08
C ALA A 105 5.21 2.04 -11.34
N THR A 106 5.28 3.39 -11.36
CA THR A 106 5.87 4.13 -12.47
C THR A 106 7.34 3.80 -12.67
N ALA A 107 8.11 3.73 -11.58
CA ALA A 107 9.53 3.37 -11.64
C ALA A 107 9.73 1.93 -12.12
N LEU A 108 8.92 0.99 -11.63
CA LEU A 108 8.94 -0.41 -12.02
C LEU A 108 8.69 -0.57 -13.53
N LEU A 109 7.60 0.01 -14.04
CA LEU A 109 7.20 -0.11 -15.45
C LEU A 109 8.19 0.59 -16.40
N ARG A 110 8.87 1.67 -15.97
CA ARG A 110 9.92 2.32 -16.76
C ARG A 110 11.20 1.49 -16.82
N ALA A 111 11.57 0.81 -15.75
CA ALA A 111 12.77 -0.03 -15.72
C ALA A 111 12.68 -1.16 -16.74
N GLU A 112 11.50 -1.78 -16.86
CA GLU A 112 11.26 -2.84 -17.86
C GLU A 112 11.26 -2.29 -19.29
N ALA A 113 10.68 -1.10 -19.52
CA ALA A 113 10.71 -0.48 -20.85
C ALA A 113 12.12 -0.08 -21.33
N CYS A 114 13.07 0.18 -20.41
CA CYS A 114 14.46 0.47 -20.74
C CYS A 114 15.30 -0.80 -20.97
N GLY A 115 14.90 -1.94 -20.41
CA GLY A 115 15.58 -3.23 -20.59
C GLY A 115 15.49 -3.76 -22.02
N ASP A 116 14.42 -3.45 -22.72
CA ASP A 116 14.19 -3.89 -24.12
C ASP A 116 15.08 -3.18 -25.17
N VAL A 117 15.77 -2.10 -24.79
CA VAL A 117 16.65 -1.33 -25.72
C VAL A 117 18.09 -1.84 -25.75
N ALA A 118 18.48 -2.73 -24.85
CA ALA A 118 19.89 -3.12 -24.67
C ALA A 118 20.31 -4.42 -25.36
N ILE A 119 19.45 -5.10 -26.13
CA ILE A 119 19.83 -6.33 -26.86
C ILE A 119 19.39 -6.21 -28.33
N GLN A 120 20.13 -5.45 -29.11
CA GLN A 120 20.26 -5.71 -30.53
C GLN A 120 21.75 -5.93 -30.84
N PRO A 121 22.11 -7.07 -31.46
CA PRO A 121 23.49 -7.40 -31.84
C PRO A 121 23.99 -6.52 -32.97
#